data_da5ac6579aef88857c9f25506da19edc
#
_entry.id   da5ac6579aef88857c9f25506da19edc
#
_cell.length_a   1.000
_cell.length_b   1.000
_cell.length_c   1.000
_cell.angle_alpha   90.00
_cell.angle_beta   90.00
_cell.angle_gamma   90.00
#
_symmetry.space_group_name_H-M   'P 1'
#
loop_
_entity.id
_entity.type
_entity.pdbx_description
1 polymer ?
#
loop_
_entity_poly.entity_id
_entity_poly.type
_entity_poly.pdbx_seq_one_letter_code
_entity_poly.pdbx_strand_id
1 'polypeptide(L)'
;MLDLGAGTGLLAGLVARRFPSAHVTLIDISEEMLARARERFAGRQDVVIVATDYSAAEFTGQFDVIASALSIHHLEDDEKRSLFRRILAALSPGGVFVNADDVLVPSGRLQQLYEAEWVRQVSELGVTVDQLAAARERQKHDRLAPLADQLRWLEEAGFIDVDCYYKYLTFSVFGGRRPLG
;
A
#
# COMPACT_ATOMS: atom_id res chain seq x y z
N MET A 1 12.53 -7.75 0.13
CA MET A 1 11.33 -6.89 0.24
C MET A 1 10.19 -7.49 -0.57
N LEU A 2 8.94 -7.36 -0.09
CA LEU A 2 7.72 -7.68 -0.85
C LEU A 2 6.92 -6.38 -1.05
N ASP A 3 6.46 -6.11 -2.28
CA ASP A 3 5.62 -4.98 -2.67
C ASP A 3 4.23 -5.51 -3.06
N LEU A 4 3.20 -5.18 -2.27
CA LEU A 4 1.82 -5.67 -2.43
C LEU A 4 1.00 -4.64 -3.20
N GLY A 5 0.36 -5.04 -4.31
CA GLY A 5 -0.30 -4.15 -5.22
C GLY A 5 0.72 -3.25 -5.93
N ALA A 6 1.82 -3.85 -6.39
CA ALA A 6 3.00 -3.13 -6.87
C ALA A 6 2.75 -2.28 -8.13
N GLY A 7 1.69 -2.56 -8.87
CA GLY A 7 1.34 -1.85 -10.08
C GLY A 7 2.48 -1.80 -11.09
N THR A 8 2.91 -0.61 -11.46
CA THR A 8 4.05 -0.41 -12.39
C THR A 8 5.43 -0.55 -11.72
N GLY A 9 5.49 -0.98 -10.44
CA GLY A 9 6.73 -1.14 -9.68
C GLY A 9 7.41 0.17 -9.27
N LEU A 10 6.65 1.25 -9.12
CA LEU A 10 7.22 2.56 -8.79
C LEU A 10 7.85 2.56 -7.40
N LEU A 11 7.13 2.09 -6.37
CA LEU A 11 7.62 1.99 -4.99
C LEU A 11 8.86 1.08 -4.92
N ALA A 12 8.75 -0.14 -5.47
CA ALA A 12 9.86 -1.07 -5.58
C ALA A 12 11.09 -0.46 -6.27
N GLY A 13 10.89 0.33 -7.33
CA GLY A 13 11.95 1.03 -8.05
C GLY A 13 12.65 2.10 -7.22
N LEU A 14 11.91 2.81 -6.34
CA LEU A 14 12.48 3.77 -5.39
C LEU A 14 13.36 3.07 -4.36
N VAL A 15 12.86 1.96 -3.79
CA VAL A 15 13.60 1.14 -2.83
C VAL A 15 14.86 0.53 -3.46
N ALA A 16 14.76 -0.05 -4.65
CA ALA A 16 15.86 -0.67 -5.35
C ALA A 16 16.98 0.32 -5.73
N ARG A 17 16.64 1.59 -5.98
CA ARG A 17 17.66 2.66 -6.16
C ARG A 17 18.37 3.00 -4.87
N ARG A 18 17.66 3.04 -3.74
CA ARG A 18 18.23 3.36 -2.43
C ARG A 18 19.04 2.21 -1.83
N PHE A 19 18.63 0.97 -2.14
CA PHE A 19 19.21 -0.28 -1.66
C PHE A 19 19.49 -1.22 -2.84
N PRO A 20 20.59 -1.02 -3.58
CA PRO A 20 20.86 -1.75 -4.83
C PRO A 20 20.99 -3.27 -4.68
N SER A 21 21.32 -3.76 -3.49
CA SER A 21 21.45 -5.20 -3.17
C SER A 21 20.13 -5.83 -2.67
N ALA A 22 19.04 -5.08 -2.61
CA ALA A 22 17.77 -5.61 -2.14
C ALA A 22 17.16 -6.58 -3.16
N HIS A 23 16.82 -7.78 -2.73
CA HIS A 23 15.94 -8.67 -3.47
C HIS A 23 14.50 -8.18 -3.33
N VAL A 24 13.78 -8.03 -4.43
CA VAL A 24 12.44 -7.46 -4.45
C VAL A 24 11.47 -8.41 -5.13
N THR A 25 10.35 -8.69 -4.46
CA THR A 25 9.21 -9.39 -5.04
C THR A 25 8.06 -8.41 -5.22
N LEU A 26 7.50 -8.33 -6.41
CA LEU A 26 6.33 -7.52 -6.75
C LEU A 26 5.14 -8.43 -6.97
N ILE A 27 4.02 -8.10 -6.33
CA ILE A 27 2.75 -8.82 -6.54
C ILE A 27 1.67 -7.82 -6.95
N ASP A 28 0.98 -8.12 -8.03
CA ASP A 28 -0.21 -7.38 -8.48
C ASP A 28 -1.14 -8.32 -9.26
N ILE A 29 -2.43 -8.02 -9.28
CA ILE A 29 -3.41 -8.76 -10.06
C ILE A 29 -3.42 -8.31 -11.53
N SER A 30 -3.00 -7.08 -11.81
CA SER A 30 -3.03 -6.46 -13.13
C SER A 30 -1.80 -6.81 -13.95
N GLU A 31 -1.95 -7.75 -14.87
CA GLU A 31 -0.87 -8.12 -15.80
C GLU A 31 -0.44 -6.94 -16.69
N GLU A 32 -1.35 -6.02 -17.02
CA GLU A 32 -1.02 -4.80 -17.78
C GLU A 32 -0.06 -3.90 -16.99
N MET A 33 -0.32 -3.71 -15.69
CA MET A 33 0.55 -2.91 -14.82
C MET A 33 1.90 -3.61 -14.63
N LEU A 34 1.90 -4.92 -14.43
CA LEU A 34 3.11 -5.72 -14.27
C LEU A 34 3.97 -5.76 -15.54
N ALA A 35 3.39 -5.64 -16.74
CA ALA A 35 4.18 -5.51 -17.97
C ALA A 35 5.10 -4.27 -17.90
N ARG A 36 4.59 -3.14 -17.42
CA ARG A 36 5.40 -1.92 -17.19
C ARG A 36 6.43 -2.11 -16.07
N ALA A 37 6.10 -2.89 -15.04
CA ALA A 37 7.07 -3.24 -14.01
C ALA A 37 8.22 -4.08 -14.59
N ARG A 38 7.93 -5.06 -15.46
CA ARG A 38 8.97 -5.85 -16.15
C ARG A 38 9.88 -4.97 -17.01
N GLU A 39 9.34 -3.98 -17.72
CA GLU A 39 10.15 -3.00 -18.45
C GLU A 39 11.06 -2.19 -17.50
N ARG A 40 10.52 -1.72 -16.38
CA ARG A 40 11.25 -0.95 -15.35
C ARG A 40 12.44 -1.73 -14.78
N PHE A 41 12.26 -3.03 -14.56
CA PHE A 41 13.27 -3.90 -13.95
C PHE A 41 13.99 -4.79 -14.97
N ALA A 42 13.93 -4.44 -16.27
CA ALA A 42 14.60 -5.21 -17.32
C ALA A 42 16.11 -5.38 -17.01
N GLY A 43 16.57 -6.63 -17.09
CA GLY A 43 17.96 -6.98 -16.80
C GLY A 43 18.30 -7.18 -15.31
N ARG A 44 17.39 -6.95 -14.37
CA ARG A 44 17.56 -7.24 -12.94
C ARG A 44 17.17 -8.67 -12.62
N GLN A 45 18.13 -9.45 -12.07
CA GLN A 45 17.88 -10.86 -11.68
C GLN A 45 17.45 -11.00 -10.21
N ASP A 46 17.58 -9.95 -9.43
CA ASP A 46 17.19 -9.84 -8.02
C ASP A 46 15.74 -9.35 -7.83
N VAL A 47 14.97 -9.28 -8.93
CA VAL A 47 13.57 -8.88 -8.94
C VAL A 47 12.68 -10.01 -9.44
N VAL A 48 11.68 -10.38 -8.63
CA VAL A 48 10.64 -11.37 -8.97
C VAL A 48 9.32 -10.64 -9.15
N ILE A 49 8.60 -10.92 -10.23
CA ILE A 49 7.29 -10.30 -10.54
C ILE A 49 6.26 -11.39 -10.70
N VAL A 50 5.21 -11.36 -9.88
CA VAL A 50 4.17 -12.38 -9.81
C VAL A 50 2.80 -11.76 -10.04
N ALA A 51 2.08 -12.26 -11.04
CA ALA A 51 0.68 -11.88 -11.29
C ALA A 51 -0.22 -12.75 -10.41
N THR A 52 -0.71 -12.18 -9.31
CA THR A 52 -1.63 -12.87 -8.40
C THR A 52 -2.39 -11.89 -7.54
N ASP A 53 -3.54 -12.33 -7.05
CA ASP A 53 -4.32 -11.59 -6.06
C ASP A 53 -3.72 -11.80 -4.66
N TYR A 54 -3.10 -10.76 -4.11
CA TYR A 54 -2.49 -10.81 -2.77
C TYR A 54 -3.54 -10.90 -1.64
N SER A 55 -4.81 -10.60 -1.92
CA SER A 55 -5.89 -10.71 -0.92
C SER A 55 -6.10 -12.14 -0.47
N ALA A 56 -5.84 -13.12 -1.35
CA ALA A 56 -5.99 -14.55 -1.11
C ALA A 56 -4.66 -15.33 -1.14
N ALA A 57 -3.57 -14.76 -1.68
CA ALA A 57 -2.30 -15.45 -1.83
C ALA A 57 -1.62 -15.74 -0.49
N GLU A 58 -0.96 -16.88 -0.39
CA GLU A 58 0.02 -17.15 0.67
C GLU A 58 1.38 -16.58 0.27
N PHE A 59 2.04 -15.93 1.20
CA PHE A 59 3.38 -15.37 0.98
C PHE A 59 4.44 -16.41 1.36
N THR A 60 5.11 -16.98 0.35
CA THR A 60 6.18 -17.95 0.57
C THR A 60 7.50 -17.23 0.81
N GLY A 61 8.22 -17.59 1.88
CA GLY A 61 9.48 -16.99 2.28
C GLY A 61 9.37 -16.03 3.46
N GLN A 62 10.47 -15.38 3.77
CA GLN A 62 10.56 -14.35 4.81
C GLN A 62 11.10 -13.05 4.20
N PHE A 63 10.51 -11.93 4.62
CA PHE A 63 10.83 -10.60 4.11
C PHE A 63 11.23 -9.68 5.26
N ASP A 64 12.31 -8.91 5.07
CA ASP A 64 12.70 -7.88 6.04
C ASP A 64 11.77 -6.66 5.97
N VAL A 65 11.20 -6.42 4.78
CA VAL A 65 10.24 -5.34 4.54
C VAL A 65 9.11 -5.86 3.67
N ILE A 66 7.88 -5.61 4.10
CA ILE A 66 6.68 -5.72 3.27
C ILE A 66 6.07 -4.33 3.17
N ALA A 67 5.78 -3.87 1.96
CA ALA A 67 5.20 -2.56 1.72
C ALA A 67 4.01 -2.64 0.77
N SER A 68 3.14 -1.65 0.85
CA SER A 68 2.07 -1.43 -0.11
C SER A 68 1.87 0.08 -0.31
N ALA A 69 1.46 0.47 -1.51
CA ALA A 69 1.10 1.86 -1.80
C ALA A 69 -0.15 1.92 -2.68
N LEU A 70 -1.19 2.60 -2.18
CA LEU A 70 -2.47 2.86 -2.88
C LEU A 70 -3.11 1.58 -3.44
N SER A 71 -3.20 0.54 -2.59
CA SER A 71 -3.73 -0.76 -2.99
C SER A 71 -4.62 -1.42 -1.94
N ILE A 72 -4.23 -1.43 -0.67
CA ILE A 72 -4.97 -2.15 0.39
C ILE A 72 -6.36 -1.54 0.65
N HIS A 73 -6.56 -0.27 0.31
CA HIS A 73 -7.86 0.39 0.44
C HIS A 73 -8.96 -0.22 -0.44
N HIS A 74 -8.65 -1.06 -1.40
CA HIS A 74 -9.66 -1.77 -2.20
C HIS A 74 -10.25 -3.00 -1.50
N LEU A 75 -9.62 -3.50 -0.44
CA LEU A 75 -10.07 -4.69 0.30
C LEU A 75 -11.19 -4.33 1.29
N GLU A 76 -12.08 -5.28 1.56
CA GLU A 76 -13.03 -5.17 2.68
C GLU A 76 -12.29 -5.28 4.04
N ASP A 77 -12.91 -4.82 5.11
CA ASP A 77 -12.26 -4.72 6.42
C ASP A 77 -11.76 -6.07 6.96
N ASP A 78 -12.53 -7.15 6.76
CA ASP A 78 -12.12 -8.48 7.19
C ASP A 78 -10.97 -9.03 6.33
N GLU A 79 -10.89 -8.65 5.06
CA GLU A 79 -9.78 -8.99 4.18
C GLU A 79 -8.50 -8.26 4.61
N LYS A 80 -8.59 -6.95 4.96
CA LYS A 80 -7.47 -6.18 5.53
C LYS A 80 -6.93 -6.84 6.80
N ARG A 81 -7.83 -7.23 7.74
CA ARG A 81 -7.43 -7.91 8.98
C ARG A 81 -6.75 -9.26 8.71
N SER A 82 -7.28 -10.03 7.76
CA SER A 82 -6.66 -11.29 7.34
C SER A 82 -5.31 -11.07 6.71
N LEU A 83 -5.20 -10.06 5.83
CA LEU A 83 -3.96 -9.68 5.17
C LEU A 83 -2.88 -9.27 6.20
N PHE A 84 -3.20 -8.46 7.20
CA PHE A 84 -2.23 -8.04 8.23
C PHE A 84 -1.67 -9.23 9.01
N ARG A 85 -2.48 -10.25 9.33
CA ARG A 85 -1.97 -11.49 9.95
C ARG A 85 -1.02 -12.27 9.04
N ARG A 86 -1.34 -12.37 7.74
CA ARG A 86 -0.46 -13.03 6.75
C ARG A 86 0.83 -12.25 6.52
N ILE A 87 0.77 -10.93 6.49
CA ILE A 87 1.95 -10.06 6.41
C ILE A 87 2.85 -10.30 7.62
N LEU A 88 2.30 -10.30 8.85
CA LEU A 88 3.08 -10.56 10.05
C LEU A 88 3.79 -11.92 9.99
N ALA A 89 3.09 -12.97 9.54
CA ALA A 89 3.67 -14.31 9.41
C ALA A 89 4.82 -14.38 8.40
N ALA A 90 4.74 -13.59 7.32
CA ALA A 90 5.73 -13.55 6.23
C ALA A 90 6.93 -12.61 6.52
N LEU A 91 6.84 -11.72 7.50
CA LEU A 91 7.97 -10.88 7.90
C LEU A 91 9.03 -11.72 8.64
N SER A 92 10.30 -11.40 8.45
CA SER A 92 11.38 -11.88 9.31
C SER A 92 11.22 -11.32 10.73
N PRO A 93 11.73 -11.98 11.80
CA PRO A 93 11.78 -11.36 13.11
C PRO A 93 12.43 -9.97 13.05
N GLY A 94 11.77 -8.96 13.62
CA GLY A 94 12.18 -7.56 13.51
C GLY A 94 11.89 -6.87 12.16
N GLY A 95 11.33 -7.58 11.20
CA GLY A 95 10.91 -7.03 9.92
C GLY A 95 9.79 -6.01 10.04
N VAL A 96 9.63 -5.17 9.02
CA VAL A 96 8.73 -3.99 9.04
C VAL A 96 7.68 -4.10 7.94
N PHE A 97 6.44 -3.78 8.29
CA PHE A 97 5.36 -3.51 7.35
C PHE A 97 5.11 -2.01 7.27
N VAL A 98 4.94 -1.49 6.05
CA VAL A 98 4.56 -0.09 5.79
C VAL A 98 3.47 -0.05 4.73
N ASN A 99 2.36 0.61 5.05
CA ASN A 99 1.28 0.92 4.11
C ASN A 99 1.18 2.43 3.88
N ALA A 100 1.18 2.85 2.62
CA ALA A 100 0.98 4.24 2.20
C ALA A 100 -0.36 4.32 1.45
N ASP A 101 -1.42 4.75 2.12
CA ASP A 101 -2.76 4.55 1.59
C ASP A 101 -3.77 5.64 1.99
N ASP A 102 -4.87 5.71 1.28
CA ASP A 102 -6.00 6.54 1.66
C ASP A 102 -6.83 5.89 2.79
N VAL A 103 -7.27 6.71 3.73
CA VAL A 103 -8.03 6.28 4.89
C VAL A 103 -9.36 7.05 5.00
N LEU A 104 -10.35 6.41 5.62
CA LEU A 104 -11.62 7.03 5.88
C LEU A 104 -11.48 8.19 6.87
N VAL A 105 -12.09 9.32 6.52
CA VAL A 105 -12.10 10.52 7.37
C VAL A 105 -13.16 10.38 8.46
N PRO A 106 -12.87 10.76 9.72
CA PRO A 106 -13.73 10.47 10.86
C PRO A 106 -15.04 11.26 10.89
N SER A 107 -15.23 12.30 10.06
CA SER A 107 -16.49 13.06 10.01
C SER A 107 -16.76 13.63 8.63
N GLY A 108 -18.06 13.78 8.29
CA GLY A 108 -18.49 14.38 7.03
C GLY A 108 -18.00 15.83 6.83
N ARG A 109 -17.83 16.59 7.91
CA ARG A 109 -17.27 17.95 7.83
C ARG A 109 -15.80 17.94 7.40
N LEU A 110 -15.00 17.07 7.98
CA LEU A 110 -13.60 16.91 7.59
C LEU A 110 -13.47 16.34 6.17
N GLN A 111 -14.35 15.42 5.79
CA GLN A 111 -14.41 14.90 4.43
C GLN A 111 -14.59 16.02 3.41
N GLN A 112 -15.54 16.93 3.63
CA GLN A 112 -15.77 18.07 2.75
C GLN A 112 -14.55 19.02 2.67
N LEU A 113 -13.91 19.29 3.81
CA LEU A 113 -12.71 20.13 3.87
C LEU A 113 -11.54 19.51 3.10
N TYR A 114 -11.31 18.21 3.28
CA TYR A 114 -10.22 17.49 2.64
C TYR A 114 -10.45 17.36 1.14
N GLU A 115 -11.69 17.07 0.73
CA GLU A 115 -12.09 17.02 -0.68
C GLU A 115 -11.87 18.38 -1.36
N ALA A 116 -12.33 19.48 -0.72
CA ALA A 116 -12.14 20.82 -1.26
C ALA A 116 -10.66 21.18 -1.43
N GLU A 117 -9.84 20.86 -0.43
CA GLU A 117 -8.40 21.12 -0.47
C GLU A 117 -7.70 20.25 -1.53
N TRP A 118 -8.06 18.97 -1.63
CA TRP A 118 -7.53 18.08 -2.66
C TRP A 118 -7.86 18.58 -4.06
N VAL A 119 -9.13 18.94 -4.31
CA VAL A 119 -9.56 19.49 -5.61
C VAL A 119 -8.81 20.77 -5.95
N ARG A 120 -8.62 21.68 -4.98
CA ARG A 120 -7.85 22.91 -5.18
C ARG A 120 -6.42 22.58 -5.63
N GLN A 121 -5.72 21.69 -4.91
CA GLN A 121 -4.34 21.33 -5.19
C GLN A 121 -4.16 20.66 -6.56
N VAL A 122 -4.99 19.66 -6.89
CA VAL A 122 -4.87 18.98 -8.18
C VAL A 122 -5.21 19.91 -9.35
N SER A 123 -6.14 20.85 -9.15
CA SER A 123 -6.47 21.87 -10.15
C SER A 123 -5.29 22.83 -10.38
N GLU A 124 -4.60 23.26 -9.34
CA GLU A 124 -3.38 24.07 -9.43
C GLU A 124 -2.23 23.34 -10.17
N LEU A 125 -2.22 21.99 -10.08
CA LEU A 125 -1.28 21.15 -10.83
C LEU A 125 -1.71 20.89 -12.28
N GLY A 126 -2.84 21.47 -12.73
CA GLY A 126 -3.31 21.38 -14.10
C GLY A 126 -4.17 20.15 -14.41
N VAL A 127 -4.68 19.44 -13.38
CA VAL A 127 -5.63 18.34 -13.60
C VAL A 127 -6.92 18.89 -14.16
N THR A 128 -7.38 18.33 -15.29
CA THR A 128 -8.60 18.76 -15.97
C THR A 128 -9.86 18.24 -15.28
N VAL A 129 -11.01 18.84 -15.57
CA VAL A 129 -12.32 18.41 -15.04
C VAL A 129 -12.60 16.95 -15.40
N ASP A 130 -12.27 16.52 -16.61
CA ASP A 130 -12.49 15.13 -17.06
C ASP A 130 -11.58 14.14 -16.30
N GLN A 131 -10.33 14.51 -16.06
CA GLN A 131 -9.40 13.71 -15.26
C GLN A 131 -9.87 13.60 -13.81
N LEU A 132 -10.39 14.69 -13.23
CA LEU A 132 -10.96 14.69 -11.89
C LEU A 132 -12.22 13.80 -11.82
N ALA A 133 -13.10 13.90 -12.81
CA ALA A 133 -14.29 13.04 -12.91
C ALA A 133 -13.90 11.55 -13.01
N ALA A 134 -12.91 11.21 -13.83
CA ALA A 134 -12.39 9.85 -13.95
C ALA A 134 -11.75 9.34 -12.64
N ALA A 135 -11.05 10.20 -11.90
CA ALA A 135 -10.51 9.86 -10.58
C ALA A 135 -11.64 9.53 -9.59
N ARG A 136 -12.65 10.37 -9.51
CA ARG A 136 -13.83 10.13 -8.65
C ARG A 136 -14.59 8.85 -9.00
N GLU A 137 -14.68 8.51 -10.28
CA GLU A 137 -15.31 7.25 -10.69
C GLU A 137 -14.55 6.03 -10.17
N ARG A 138 -13.20 6.06 -10.23
CA ARG A 138 -12.36 5.00 -9.66
C ARG A 138 -12.50 4.89 -8.15
N GLN A 139 -12.55 6.03 -7.44
CA GLN A 139 -12.71 6.07 -5.96
C GLN A 139 -14.00 5.45 -5.45
N LYS A 140 -15.04 5.25 -6.29
CA LYS A 140 -16.26 4.54 -5.88
C LYS A 140 -16.04 3.07 -5.53
N HIS A 141 -14.95 2.50 -5.99
CA HIS A 141 -14.57 1.11 -5.70
C HIS A 141 -13.73 0.96 -4.43
N ASP A 142 -13.35 2.09 -3.82
CA ASP A 142 -12.55 2.08 -2.59
C ASP A 142 -13.39 1.61 -1.40
N ARG A 143 -12.74 0.88 -0.51
CA ARG A 143 -13.27 0.36 0.76
C ARG A 143 -12.43 0.95 1.89
N LEU A 144 -12.54 2.27 2.04
CA LEU A 144 -11.73 3.01 3.01
C LEU A 144 -12.11 2.61 4.44
N ALA A 145 -11.11 2.38 5.28
CA ALA A 145 -11.27 2.17 6.72
C ALA A 145 -10.63 3.32 7.52
N PRO A 146 -11.16 3.65 8.71
CA PRO A 146 -10.53 4.63 9.58
C PRO A 146 -9.09 4.25 9.94
N LEU A 147 -8.18 5.23 9.94
CA LEU A 147 -6.78 5.00 10.33
C LEU A 147 -6.67 4.35 11.72
N ALA A 148 -7.43 4.83 12.69
CA ALA A 148 -7.42 4.29 14.05
C ALA A 148 -7.79 2.79 14.11
N ASP A 149 -8.74 2.37 13.26
CA ASP A 149 -9.12 0.96 13.18
C ASP A 149 -8.00 0.13 12.54
N GLN A 150 -7.36 0.61 11.48
CA GLN A 150 -6.27 -0.09 10.83
C GLN A 150 -5.04 -0.24 11.74
N LEU A 151 -4.70 0.79 12.52
CA LEU A 151 -3.63 0.71 13.54
C LEU A 151 -3.97 -0.35 14.59
N ARG A 152 -5.20 -0.34 15.12
CA ARG A 152 -5.68 -1.36 16.07
C ARG A 152 -5.62 -2.77 15.45
N TRP A 153 -6.02 -2.97 14.20
CA TRP A 153 -5.94 -4.27 13.52
C TRP A 153 -4.52 -4.78 13.34
N LEU A 154 -3.55 -3.89 13.15
CA LEU A 154 -2.13 -4.27 13.16
C LEU A 154 -1.70 -4.75 14.56
N GLU A 155 -2.08 -4.04 15.63
CA GLU A 155 -1.81 -4.46 17.02
C GLU A 155 -2.46 -5.80 17.34
N GLU A 156 -3.75 -5.98 16.97
CA GLU A 156 -4.50 -7.24 17.12
C GLU A 156 -3.88 -8.40 16.33
N ALA A 157 -3.23 -8.13 15.20
CA ALA A 157 -2.50 -9.11 14.43
C ALA A 157 -1.17 -9.53 15.11
N GLY A 158 -0.64 -8.74 16.05
CA GLY A 158 0.59 -9.00 16.80
C GLY A 158 1.78 -8.15 16.38
N PHE A 159 1.58 -7.09 15.61
CA PHE A 159 2.63 -6.09 15.35
C PHE A 159 2.94 -5.29 16.62
N ILE A 160 4.18 -4.89 16.76
CA ILE A 160 4.67 -3.92 17.75
C ILE A 160 5.12 -2.64 17.04
N ASP A 161 5.37 -1.57 17.80
CA ASP A 161 5.78 -0.26 17.26
C ASP A 161 4.83 0.24 16.18
N VAL A 162 3.52 -0.01 16.35
CA VAL A 162 2.48 0.39 15.41
C VAL A 162 2.27 1.89 15.51
N ASP A 163 2.43 2.62 14.39
CA ASP A 163 2.26 4.07 14.36
C ASP A 163 1.89 4.57 12.96
N CYS A 164 1.39 5.81 12.92
CA CYS A 164 1.22 6.60 11.72
C CYS A 164 2.41 7.54 11.55
N TYR A 165 3.27 7.28 10.60
CA TYR A 165 4.52 8.01 10.35
C TYR A 165 4.29 9.33 9.61
N TYR A 166 3.22 9.40 8.80
CA TYR A 166 2.84 10.58 8.04
C TYR A 166 1.34 10.58 7.77
N LYS A 167 0.72 11.76 7.83
CA LYS A 167 -0.67 11.94 7.40
C LYS A 167 -0.85 13.31 6.75
N TYR A 168 -1.47 13.31 5.57
CA TYR A 168 -1.91 14.51 4.89
C TYR A 168 -3.27 14.29 4.24
N LEU A 169 -4.28 15.03 4.68
CA LEU A 169 -5.69 14.84 4.30
C LEU A 169 -6.14 13.38 4.54
N THR A 170 -6.53 12.66 3.49
CA THR A 170 -6.90 11.25 3.52
C THR A 170 -5.68 10.32 3.44
N PHE A 171 -4.58 10.76 2.83
CA PHE A 171 -3.39 9.94 2.64
C PHE A 171 -2.61 9.77 3.94
N SER A 172 -2.28 8.53 4.26
CA SER A 172 -1.55 8.18 5.49
C SER A 172 -0.47 7.14 5.19
N VAL A 173 0.67 7.27 5.87
CA VAL A 173 1.72 6.25 5.88
C VAL A 173 1.80 5.69 7.29
N PHE A 174 1.50 4.41 7.44
CA PHE A 174 1.44 3.75 8.74
C PHE A 174 1.96 2.32 8.63
N GLY A 175 2.23 1.70 9.77
CA GLY A 175 2.73 0.34 9.77
C GLY A 175 3.13 -0.12 11.16
N GLY A 176 3.94 -1.17 11.20
CA GLY A 176 4.42 -1.75 12.44
C GLY A 176 5.56 -2.74 12.18
N ARG A 177 6.07 -3.31 13.24
CA ARG A 177 7.20 -4.23 13.24
C ARG A 177 6.78 -5.60 13.75
N ARG A 178 7.32 -6.67 13.16
CA ARG A 178 7.25 -8.00 13.76
C ARG A 178 8.16 -8.06 14.99
N PRO A 179 7.71 -8.63 16.14
CA PRO A 179 8.58 -8.89 17.28
C PRO A 179 9.84 -9.70 16.91
N LEU A 180 10.91 -9.54 17.70
CA LEU A 180 12.17 -10.27 17.48
C LEU A 180 12.08 -11.77 17.80
N GLY A 181 11.05 -12.20 18.53
CA GLY A 181 10.87 -13.59 18.99
C GLY A 181 11.19 -13.74 20.45
#